data_24b0681c5a2b2cc72d73dfd598ce578e
#
_entry.id   24b0681c5a2b2cc72d73dfd598ce578e
#
_cell.length_a   1.000
_cell.length_b   1.000
_cell.length_c   1.000
_cell.angle_alpha   90.00
_cell.angle_beta   90.00
_cell.angle_gamma   90.00
#
_symmetry.space_group_name_H-M   'P 1'
#
loop_
_entity.id
_entity.type
_entity.pdbx_description
1 polymer ?
#
loop_
_entity_poly.entity_id
_entity_poly.type
_entity_poly.pdbx_seq_one_letter_code
_entity_poly.pdbx_strand_id
1 'polypeptide(L)'
;MKRKVYEQLLEWKNQEHHKPLLLNGVRQCGKTYVLKEFGRQEFDSLAYVSCDRNVNLQAIYSGDFDVARIIQGLSALTGVDIIPGKTLIFLDEVQAFPQALEALKYFCEDAPEYHIVVAGSLLGVALHAGVSFPVGKVQTLRLFPMDFEEFLMAMGEEQLLKLMHSHDYELMNAFHEKLKDLLRQYYYVGGMPEVVKAFVENKLLNQVRSLQNEILSNYASDFSKHAPSQEVPRIDMVWQSILGQLSKENKKFVYGVLKKGGRAKEFELAIQWLVDAGLVYKITKVSKPELPLKFYEDLSAFKLYLCDCGLMGAMADTPAKEVLLGDTIFTEYKGAFTEQYVLQQLLASGLKHIYYYSSDTSRMEMDFLIQRDGALLPIEVKGGTSVKATSLHHYLMDHPDISAIRYSMLPYRQQANITNMPLYGVFLK
;
A
#
# COMPACT_ATOMS: atom_id res chain seq x y z
N MET A 1 -15.36 -9.32 -2.31
CA MET A 1 -15.29 -7.86 -2.60
C MET A 1 -14.41 -7.66 -3.82
N LYS A 2 -14.81 -6.76 -4.72
CA LYS A 2 -14.02 -6.43 -5.92
C LYS A 2 -12.72 -5.73 -5.53
N ARG A 3 -11.63 -6.01 -6.26
CA ARG A 3 -10.32 -5.40 -6.06
C ARG A 3 -9.77 -4.94 -7.41
N LYS A 4 -9.21 -3.73 -7.48
CA LYS A 4 -8.68 -3.14 -8.73
C LYS A 4 -7.51 -3.94 -9.33
N VAL A 5 -6.75 -4.63 -8.49
CA VAL A 5 -5.68 -5.53 -8.96
C VAL A 5 -6.20 -6.64 -9.88
N TYR A 6 -7.50 -6.95 -9.83
CA TYR A 6 -8.12 -7.98 -10.69
C TYR A 6 -7.99 -7.64 -12.18
N GLU A 7 -8.09 -6.37 -12.55
CA GLU A 7 -7.87 -5.92 -13.93
C GLU A 7 -6.43 -6.17 -14.39
N GLN A 8 -5.46 -5.88 -13.51
CA GLN A 8 -4.04 -6.15 -13.79
C GLN A 8 -3.74 -7.65 -13.88
N LEU A 9 -4.47 -8.49 -13.13
CA LEU A 9 -4.38 -9.95 -13.25
C LEU A 9 -4.95 -10.44 -14.59
N LEU A 10 -6.05 -9.85 -15.07
CA LEU A 10 -6.60 -10.13 -16.41
C LEU A 10 -5.64 -9.69 -17.52
N GLU A 11 -5.06 -8.52 -17.40
CA GLU A 11 -4.01 -8.04 -18.32
C GLU A 11 -2.85 -9.03 -18.38
N TRP A 12 -2.34 -9.46 -17.20
CA TRP A 12 -1.27 -10.46 -17.11
C TRP A 12 -1.66 -11.79 -17.77
N LYS A 13 -2.84 -12.33 -17.49
CA LYS A 13 -3.33 -13.59 -18.07
C LYS A 13 -3.36 -13.55 -19.59
N ASN A 14 -3.74 -12.40 -20.18
CA ASN A 14 -3.92 -12.22 -21.61
C ASN A 14 -2.65 -11.81 -22.38
N GLN A 15 -1.50 -11.67 -21.70
CA GLN A 15 -0.24 -11.40 -22.37
C GLN A 15 0.23 -12.62 -23.17
N GLU A 16 0.61 -12.42 -24.44
CA GLU A 16 1.14 -13.48 -25.30
C GLU A 16 2.40 -14.15 -24.71
N HIS A 17 3.24 -13.36 -24.04
CA HIS A 17 4.46 -13.82 -23.37
C HIS A 17 4.43 -13.41 -21.89
N HIS A 18 3.50 -13.98 -21.12
CA HIS A 18 3.42 -13.72 -19.70
C HIS A 18 4.58 -14.40 -18.95
N LYS A 19 5.08 -13.73 -17.93
CA LYS A 19 6.04 -14.30 -16.98
C LYS A 19 5.30 -14.85 -15.77
N PRO A 20 5.90 -15.77 -15.00
CA PRO A 20 5.42 -16.08 -13.67
C PRO A 20 5.08 -14.80 -12.88
N LEU A 21 3.95 -14.78 -12.21
CA LEU A 21 3.47 -13.60 -11.50
C LEU A 21 3.71 -13.72 -10.00
N LEU A 22 4.24 -12.66 -9.42
CA LEU A 22 4.42 -12.51 -7.99
C LEU A 22 3.50 -11.41 -7.47
N LEU A 23 2.55 -11.78 -6.58
CA LEU A 23 1.69 -10.83 -5.90
C LEU A 23 2.24 -10.53 -4.50
N ASN A 24 2.86 -9.35 -4.38
CA ASN A 24 3.36 -8.85 -3.10
C ASN A 24 2.33 -7.94 -2.41
N GLY A 25 2.41 -7.81 -1.11
CA GLY A 25 1.56 -6.91 -0.32
C GLY A 25 1.58 -7.27 1.16
N VAL A 26 1.19 -6.32 1.99
CA VAL A 26 1.15 -6.49 3.45
C VAL A 26 0.33 -7.72 3.85
N ARG A 27 0.63 -8.31 4.99
CA ARG A 27 -0.14 -9.42 5.53
C ARG A 27 -1.60 -9.00 5.75
N GLN A 28 -2.55 -9.93 5.49
CA GLN A 28 -4.00 -9.73 5.62
C GLN A 28 -4.62 -8.70 4.63
N CYS A 29 -3.89 -8.22 3.60
CA CYS A 29 -4.47 -7.36 2.56
C CYS A 29 -5.30 -8.11 1.49
N GLY A 30 -5.45 -9.44 1.63
CA GLY A 30 -6.36 -10.24 0.80
C GLY A 30 -5.73 -10.94 -0.42
N LYS A 31 -4.40 -11.12 -0.48
CA LYS A 31 -3.68 -11.79 -1.59
C LYS A 31 -4.26 -13.16 -1.93
N THR A 32 -4.32 -14.06 -0.94
CA THR A 32 -4.84 -15.42 -1.09
C THR A 32 -6.27 -15.42 -1.61
N TYR A 33 -7.12 -14.54 -1.08
CA TYR A 33 -8.52 -14.42 -1.51
C TYR A 33 -8.62 -14.03 -2.97
N VAL A 34 -7.95 -12.96 -3.37
CA VAL A 34 -8.01 -12.44 -4.75
C VAL A 34 -7.49 -13.46 -5.75
N LEU A 35 -6.37 -14.13 -5.47
CA LEU A 35 -5.81 -15.11 -6.39
C LEU A 35 -6.65 -16.40 -6.48
N LYS A 36 -7.27 -16.83 -5.38
CA LYS A 36 -8.22 -17.97 -5.42
C LYS A 36 -9.47 -17.64 -6.23
N GLU A 37 -10.04 -16.45 -6.05
CA GLU A 37 -11.17 -15.99 -6.85
C GLU A 37 -10.80 -15.85 -8.32
N PHE A 38 -9.65 -15.27 -8.62
CA PHE A 38 -9.15 -15.16 -9.98
C PHE A 38 -8.96 -16.52 -10.64
N GLY A 39 -8.33 -17.49 -9.93
CA GLY A 39 -8.17 -18.84 -10.45
C GLY A 39 -9.48 -19.57 -10.72
N ARG A 40 -10.50 -19.36 -9.87
CA ARG A 40 -11.82 -19.99 -10.03
C ARG A 40 -12.68 -19.39 -11.14
N GLN A 41 -12.52 -18.09 -11.39
CA GLN A 41 -13.35 -17.37 -12.37
C GLN A 41 -12.73 -17.37 -13.76
N GLU A 42 -11.42 -17.38 -13.85
CA GLU A 42 -10.69 -17.14 -15.09
C GLU A 42 -10.01 -18.38 -15.67
N PHE A 43 -9.96 -19.49 -14.94
CA PHE A 43 -9.34 -20.74 -15.38
C PHE A 43 -10.30 -21.92 -15.20
N ASP A 44 -10.09 -22.98 -15.98
CA ASP A 44 -10.89 -24.21 -15.88
C ASP A 44 -10.63 -24.92 -14.53
N SER A 45 -9.41 -24.76 -13.97
CA SER A 45 -9.01 -25.36 -12.71
C SER A 45 -7.95 -24.53 -11.98
N LEU A 46 -7.82 -24.77 -10.67
CA LEU A 46 -6.88 -24.11 -9.78
C LEU A 46 -6.06 -25.13 -9.00
N ALA A 47 -4.78 -25.23 -9.26
CA ALA A 47 -3.81 -26.02 -8.49
C ALA A 47 -3.22 -25.14 -7.37
N TYR A 48 -3.85 -25.18 -6.18
CA TYR A 48 -3.48 -24.36 -5.02
C TYR A 48 -2.60 -25.13 -4.05
N VAL A 49 -1.45 -24.58 -3.68
CA VAL A 49 -0.51 -25.13 -2.70
C VAL A 49 -0.12 -24.03 -1.70
N SER A 50 -0.27 -24.33 -0.40
CA SER A 50 0.32 -23.52 0.68
C SER A 50 1.72 -24.04 0.97
N CYS A 51 2.71 -23.17 0.85
CA CYS A 51 4.13 -23.54 0.99
C CYS A 51 4.56 -23.71 2.46
N ASP A 52 3.82 -23.13 3.41
CA ASP A 52 4.17 -23.12 4.83
C ASP A 52 3.93 -24.46 5.55
N ARG A 53 3.16 -25.38 4.96
CA ARG A 53 2.67 -26.62 5.61
C ARG A 53 2.88 -27.88 4.77
N ASN A 54 3.71 -27.84 3.74
CA ASN A 54 3.78 -28.93 2.79
C ASN A 54 5.14 -29.60 2.74
N VAL A 55 5.28 -30.71 3.44
CA VAL A 55 6.51 -31.51 3.49
C VAL A 55 6.88 -32.14 2.14
N ASN A 56 5.92 -32.32 1.23
CA ASN A 56 6.16 -32.94 -0.07
C ASN A 56 6.88 -32.00 -1.04
N LEU A 57 6.83 -30.68 -0.82
CA LEU A 57 7.50 -29.70 -1.69
C LEU A 57 9.00 -29.96 -1.81
N GLN A 58 9.66 -30.37 -0.71
CA GLN A 58 11.09 -30.69 -0.74
C GLN A 58 11.41 -31.80 -1.77
N ALA A 59 10.56 -32.81 -1.88
CA ALA A 59 10.75 -33.88 -2.86
C ALA A 59 10.39 -33.44 -4.28
N ILE A 60 9.34 -32.62 -4.45
CA ILE A 60 8.89 -32.11 -5.76
C ILE A 60 9.96 -31.22 -6.39
N TYR A 61 10.56 -30.32 -5.62
CA TYR A 61 11.55 -29.35 -6.11
C TYR A 61 13.02 -29.80 -5.93
N SER A 62 13.25 -31.07 -5.54
CA SER A 62 14.61 -31.59 -5.43
C SER A 62 15.23 -31.82 -6.81
N GLY A 63 16.54 -31.58 -6.94
CA GLY A 63 17.30 -31.81 -8.16
C GLY A 63 17.47 -30.56 -9.02
N ASP A 64 17.30 -30.68 -10.32
CA ASP A 64 17.61 -29.68 -11.34
C ASP A 64 16.48 -28.75 -11.75
N PHE A 65 15.38 -28.70 -10.98
CA PHE A 65 14.16 -27.93 -11.27
C PHE A 65 13.50 -28.31 -12.62
N ASP A 66 13.51 -29.59 -13.01
CA ASP A 66 12.77 -30.07 -14.18
C ASP A 66 11.28 -29.74 -14.01
N VAL A 67 10.79 -28.84 -14.89
CA VAL A 67 9.43 -28.31 -14.83
C VAL A 67 8.39 -29.43 -15.03
N ALA A 68 8.62 -30.39 -15.91
CA ALA A 68 7.69 -31.50 -16.15
C ALA A 68 7.51 -32.35 -14.88
N ARG A 69 8.61 -32.63 -14.17
CA ARG A 69 8.60 -33.34 -12.88
C ARG A 69 7.90 -32.52 -11.80
N ILE A 70 8.16 -31.21 -11.75
CA ILE A 70 7.48 -30.31 -10.78
C ILE A 70 5.98 -30.31 -11.03
N ILE A 71 5.51 -30.16 -12.28
CA ILE A 71 4.10 -30.18 -12.64
C ILE A 71 3.45 -31.50 -12.27
N GLN A 72 4.10 -32.64 -12.56
CA GLN A 72 3.60 -33.95 -12.17
C GLN A 72 3.45 -34.05 -10.64
N GLY A 73 4.44 -33.57 -9.89
CA GLY A 73 4.41 -33.54 -8.43
C GLY A 73 3.31 -32.66 -7.88
N LEU A 74 3.13 -31.45 -8.45
CA LEU A 74 2.06 -30.53 -8.06
C LEU A 74 0.67 -31.09 -8.41
N SER A 75 0.52 -31.74 -9.56
CA SER A 75 -0.74 -32.40 -9.95
C SER A 75 -1.09 -33.52 -8.95
N ALA A 76 -0.14 -34.37 -8.59
CA ALA A 76 -0.34 -35.43 -7.60
C ALA A 76 -0.68 -34.86 -6.20
N LEU A 77 -0.04 -33.73 -5.83
CA LEU A 77 -0.23 -33.08 -4.54
C LEU A 77 -1.61 -32.42 -4.42
N THR A 78 -2.08 -31.77 -5.49
CA THR A 78 -3.34 -31.00 -5.48
C THR A 78 -4.55 -31.84 -5.92
N GLY A 79 -4.32 -33.00 -6.56
CA GLY A 79 -5.36 -33.78 -7.20
C GLY A 79 -5.95 -33.12 -8.44
N VAL A 80 -5.26 -32.10 -9.00
CA VAL A 80 -5.70 -31.33 -10.17
C VAL A 80 -4.79 -31.67 -11.34
N ASP A 81 -5.38 -31.99 -12.50
CA ASP A 81 -4.64 -32.12 -13.74
C ASP A 81 -4.22 -30.74 -14.25
N ILE A 82 -2.90 -30.49 -14.26
CA ILE A 82 -2.36 -29.17 -14.61
C ILE A 82 -2.17 -29.09 -16.13
N ILE A 83 -3.07 -28.38 -16.79
CA ILE A 83 -3.13 -28.23 -18.24
C ILE A 83 -2.66 -26.83 -18.63
N PRO A 84 -1.72 -26.70 -19.60
CA PRO A 84 -1.26 -25.40 -20.10
C PRO A 84 -2.41 -24.49 -20.54
N GLY A 85 -2.37 -23.23 -20.14
CA GLY A 85 -3.38 -22.22 -20.47
C GLY A 85 -4.75 -22.38 -19.79
N LYS A 86 -5.04 -23.54 -19.16
CA LYS A 86 -6.34 -23.84 -18.53
C LYS A 86 -6.31 -23.90 -17.02
N THR A 87 -5.15 -24.23 -16.44
CA THR A 87 -4.97 -24.34 -14.99
C THR A 87 -4.13 -23.20 -14.49
N LEU A 88 -4.59 -22.52 -13.43
CA LEU A 88 -3.75 -21.60 -12.66
C LEU A 88 -3.01 -22.41 -11.58
N ILE A 89 -1.70 -22.34 -11.60
CA ILE A 89 -0.84 -22.83 -10.50
C ILE A 89 -0.70 -21.69 -9.49
N PHE A 90 -1.11 -21.90 -8.25
CA PHE A 90 -0.99 -20.88 -7.21
C PHE A 90 -0.21 -21.41 -5.99
N LEU A 91 0.99 -20.85 -5.77
CA LEU A 91 1.84 -21.14 -4.61
C LEU A 91 1.70 -19.99 -3.60
N ASP A 92 1.12 -20.27 -2.46
CA ASP A 92 0.86 -19.28 -1.40
C ASP A 92 1.92 -19.39 -0.30
N GLU A 93 2.20 -18.27 0.40
CA GLU A 93 3.24 -18.13 1.43
C GLU A 93 4.61 -18.64 0.94
N VAL A 94 4.98 -18.27 -0.29
CA VAL A 94 6.14 -18.80 -1.01
C VAL A 94 7.48 -18.51 -0.29
N GLN A 95 7.55 -17.50 0.59
CA GLN A 95 8.73 -17.24 1.41
C GLN A 95 9.06 -18.38 2.38
N ALA A 96 8.09 -19.25 2.71
CA ALA A 96 8.33 -20.43 3.53
C ALA A 96 9.08 -21.54 2.78
N PHE A 97 9.14 -21.46 1.44
CA PHE A 97 9.81 -22.44 0.60
C PHE A 97 10.55 -21.75 -0.57
N PRO A 98 11.77 -21.22 -0.33
CA PRO A 98 12.54 -20.44 -1.31
C PRO A 98 12.81 -21.12 -2.65
N GLN A 99 12.95 -22.46 -2.68
CA GLN A 99 13.18 -23.21 -3.90
C GLN A 99 12.05 -23.04 -4.93
N ALA A 100 10.80 -22.78 -4.47
CA ALA A 100 9.71 -22.49 -5.38
C ALA A 100 9.88 -21.14 -6.09
N LEU A 101 10.52 -20.14 -5.43
CA LEU A 101 10.87 -18.87 -6.08
C LEU A 101 11.96 -19.05 -7.14
N GLU A 102 13.00 -19.85 -6.83
CA GLU A 102 14.08 -20.14 -7.76
C GLU A 102 13.58 -20.86 -9.01
N ALA A 103 12.63 -21.79 -8.84
CA ALA A 103 12.03 -22.56 -9.93
C ALA A 103 11.25 -21.69 -10.93
N LEU A 104 10.76 -20.49 -10.53
CA LEU A 104 10.03 -19.58 -11.44
C LEU A 104 10.84 -19.18 -12.66
N LYS A 105 12.19 -19.18 -12.57
CA LYS A 105 13.05 -18.95 -13.73
C LYS A 105 12.79 -19.99 -14.81
N TYR A 106 12.75 -21.25 -14.44
CA TYR A 106 12.59 -22.38 -15.36
C TYR A 106 11.16 -22.42 -15.92
N PHE A 107 10.15 -22.08 -15.14
CA PHE A 107 8.79 -21.87 -15.68
C PHE A 107 8.76 -20.77 -16.73
N CYS A 108 9.48 -19.67 -16.54
CA CYS A 108 9.56 -18.59 -17.52
C CYS A 108 10.31 -18.97 -18.80
N GLU A 109 11.38 -19.79 -18.70
CA GLU A 109 12.29 -20.11 -19.81
C GLU A 109 11.84 -21.36 -20.58
N ASP A 110 11.43 -22.41 -19.87
CA ASP A 110 11.23 -23.75 -20.42
C ASP A 110 9.77 -24.14 -20.55
N ALA A 111 8.85 -23.44 -19.87
CA ALA A 111 7.42 -23.76 -19.86
C ALA A 111 6.53 -22.51 -19.75
N PRO A 112 6.70 -21.53 -20.65
CA PRO A 112 5.96 -20.25 -20.61
C PRO A 112 4.46 -20.40 -20.84
N GLU A 113 3.97 -21.55 -21.29
CA GLU A 113 2.57 -21.87 -21.51
C GLU A 113 1.78 -22.09 -20.20
N TYR A 114 2.47 -22.29 -19.06
CA TYR A 114 1.81 -22.48 -17.77
C TYR A 114 1.63 -21.16 -17.03
N HIS A 115 0.42 -20.90 -16.59
CA HIS A 115 0.12 -19.76 -15.73
C HIS A 115 0.44 -20.09 -14.27
N ILE A 116 1.49 -19.48 -13.74
CA ILE A 116 1.91 -19.65 -12.36
C ILE A 116 1.92 -18.31 -11.63
N VAL A 117 1.24 -18.25 -10.49
CA VAL A 117 1.25 -17.12 -9.58
C VAL A 117 1.79 -17.54 -8.22
N VAL A 118 2.54 -16.67 -7.60
CA VAL A 118 3.04 -16.86 -6.24
C VAL A 118 2.66 -15.67 -5.37
N ALA A 119 2.35 -15.91 -4.11
CA ALA A 119 2.07 -14.87 -3.13
C ALA A 119 2.89 -15.09 -1.85
N GLY A 120 3.25 -13.97 -1.22
CA GLY A 120 3.90 -13.97 0.07
C GLY A 120 3.77 -12.63 0.76
N SER A 121 3.59 -12.66 2.08
CA SER A 121 3.41 -11.44 2.89
C SER A 121 4.73 -10.82 3.36
N LEU A 122 5.77 -11.64 3.52
CA LEU A 122 7.11 -11.23 3.96
C LEU A 122 8.15 -11.47 2.86
N LEU A 123 7.72 -11.41 1.61
CA LEU A 123 8.58 -11.71 0.50
C LEU A 123 9.73 -10.71 0.37
N GLY A 124 9.47 -9.40 0.57
CA GLY A 124 10.52 -8.39 0.60
C GLY A 124 11.61 -8.71 1.62
N VAL A 125 11.21 -9.17 2.81
CA VAL A 125 12.14 -9.61 3.86
C VAL A 125 12.93 -10.84 3.45
N ALA A 126 12.27 -11.84 2.85
CA ALA A 126 12.94 -13.08 2.40
C ALA A 126 13.99 -12.80 1.31
N LEU A 127 13.71 -11.88 0.39
CA LEU A 127 14.63 -11.49 -0.67
C LEU A 127 15.92 -10.87 -0.12
N HIS A 128 15.85 -10.10 0.95
CA HIS A 128 17.03 -9.54 1.62
C HIS A 128 17.80 -10.58 2.47
N ALA A 129 17.17 -11.70 2.82
CA ALA A 129 17.82 -12.80 3.54
C ALA A 129 18.68 -13.73 2.64
N GLY A 130 18.96 -13.33 1.39
CA GLY A 130 19.84 -14.08 0.48
C GLY A 130 19.14 -15.17 -0.33
N VAL A 131 17.82 -15.15 -0.42
CA VAL A 131 17.07 -16.02 -1.33
C VAL A 131 17.37 -15.61 -2.77
N SER A 132 17.74 -16.57 -3.63
CA SER A 132 17.92 -16.33 -5.06
C SER A 132 16.58 -15.91 -5.69
N PHE A 133 16.55 -14.70 -6.24
CA PHE A 133 15.36 -14.18 -6.92
C PHE A 133 15.57 -14.16 -8.43
N PRO A 134 14.66 -14.70 -9.24
CA PRO A 134 14.80 -14.76 -10.68
C PRO A 134 14.57 -13.39 -11.35
N VAL A 135 15.56 -12.50 -11.23
CA VAL A 135 15.52 -11.14 -11.77
C VAL A 135 15.23 -11.16 -13.28
N GLY A 136 14.25 -10.36 -13.70
CA GLY A 136 13.85 -10.26 -15.10
C GLY A 136 12.97 -11.41 -15.62
N LYS A 137 12.77 -12.48 -14.83
CA LYS A 137 11.98 -13.67 -15.21
C LYS A 137 10.60 -13.74 -14.53
N VAL A 138 10.30 -12.77 -13.67
CA VAL A 138 9.06 -12.68 -12.90
C VAL A 138 8.47 -11.29 -13.08
N GLN A 139 7.16 -11.22 -13.26
CA GLN A 139 6.38 -9.98 -13.17
C GLN A 139 5.91 -9.80 -11.74
N THR A 140 5.97 -8.57 -11.23
CA THR A 140 5.54 -8.28 -9.85
C THR A 140 4.36 -7.31 -9.86
N LEU A 141 3.29 -7.69 -9.17
CA LEU A 141 2.18 -6.81 -8.81
C LEU A 141 2.18 -6.56 -7.30
N ARG A 142 1.71 -5.41 -6.90
CA ARG A 142 1.58 -5.05 -5.49
C ARG A 142 0.12 -4.88 -5.12
N LEU A 143 -0.33 -5.59 -4.09
CA LEU A 143 -1.65 -5.44 -3.49
C LEU A 143 -1.53 -4.56 -2.25
N PHE A 144 -2.20 -3.43 -2.29
CA PHE A 144 -2.33 -2.51 -1.14
C PHE A 144 -3.57 -2.89 -0.29
N PRO A 145 -3.70 -2.40 0.96
CA PRO A 145 -5.00 -2.31 1.61
C PRO A 145 -6.00 -1.64 0.66
N MET A 146 -7.28 -1.93 0.81
CA MET A 146 -8.32 -1.34 -0.05
C MET A 146 -8.23 0.18 0.02
N ASP A 147 -8.21 0.84 -1.14
CA ASP A 147 -8.30 2.28 -1.22
C ASP A 147 -9.75 2.76 -1.05
N PHE A 148 -9.96 4.07 -1.08
CA PHE A 148 -11.29 4.63 -0.87
C PHE A 148 -12.27 4.25 -1.99
N GLU A 149 -11.80 4.13 -3.22
CA GLU A 149 -12.62 3.66 -4.35
C GLU A 149 -13.10 2.21 -4.13
N GLU A 150 -12.20 1.30 -3.75
CA GLU A 150 -12.54 -0.09 -3.43
C GLU A 150 -13.47 -0.18 -2.20
N PHE A 151 -13.32 0.72 -1.23
CA PHE A 151 -14.23 0.84 -0.09
C PHE A 151 -15.63 1.27 -0.55
N LEU A 152 -15.76 2.26 -1.44
CA LEU A 152 -17.04 2.67 -1.99
C LEU A 152 -17.71 1.54 -2.79
N MET A 153 -16.95 0.76 -3.55
CA MET A 153 -17.45 -0.45 -4.21
C MET A 153 -17.98 -1.47 -3.19
N ALA A 154 -17.26 -1.68 -2.10
CA ALA A 154 -17.68 -2.59 -1.03
C ALA A 154 -18.94 -2.11 -0.31
N MET A 155 -19.13 -0.79 -0.21
CA MET A 155 -20.32 -0.14 0.38
C MET A 155 -21.54 -0.14 -0.55
N GLY A 156 -21.41 -0.56 -1.81
CA GLY A 156 -22.48 -0.56 -2.79
C GLY A 156 -22.78 0.82 -3.42
N GLU A 157 -21.79 1.71 -3.41
CA GLU A 157 -21.92 3.09 -3.92
C GLU A 157 -21.47 3.23 -5.39
N GLU A 158 -21.77 2.23 -6.24
CA GLU A 158 -21.34 2.19 -7.65
C GLU A 158 -21.84 3.39 -8.46
N GLN A 159 -23.04 3.91 -8.19
CA GLN A 159 -23.58 5.07 -8.93
C GLN A 159 -22.81 6.36 -8.56
N LEU A 160 -22.43 6.47 -7.29
CA LEU A 160 -21.63 7.59 -6.82
C LEU A 160 -20.21 7.53 -7.44
N LEU A 161 -19.62 6.35 -7.56
CA LEU A 161 -18.34 6.16 -8.24
C LEU A 161 -18.42 6.53 -9.73
N LYS A 162 -19.48 6.11 -10.43
CA LYS A 162 -19.68 6.53 -11.83
C LYS A 162 -19.75 8.04 -11.98
N LEU A 163 -20.43 8.72 -11.06
CA LEU A 163 -20.46 10.18 -11.04
C LEU A 163 -19.04 10.76 -10.79
N MET A 164 -18.29 10.23 -9.85
CA MET A 164 -16.93 10.70 -9.57
C MET A 164 -16.02 10.54 -10.79
N HIS A 165 -16.10 9.42 -11.49
CA HIS A 165 -15.32 9.16 -12.71
C HIS A 165 -15.79 9.93 -13.95
N SER A 166 -16.98 10.54 -13.93
CA SER A 166 -17.42 11.41 -15.03
C SER A 166 -16.73 12.76 -15.05
N HIS A 167 -16.01 13.11 -13.98
CA HIS A 167 -15.35 14.40 -13.78
C HIS A 167 -16.32 15.59 -13.84
N ASP A 168 -17.63 15.35 -13.66
CA ASP A 168 -18.59 16.42 -13.43
C ASP A 168 -18.49 16.91 -11.99
N TYR A 169 -17.54 17.81 -11.78
CA TYR A 169 -17.23 18.32 -10.45
C TYR A 169 -18.36 19.18 -9.85
N GLU A 170 -19.18 19.82 -10.67
CA GLU A 170 -20.33 20.59 -10.20
C GLU A 170 -21.38 19.65 -9.59
N LEU A 171 -21.73 18.60 -10.32
CA LEU A 171 -22.64 17.57 -9.82
C LEU A 171 -22.04 16.80 -8.64
N MET A 172 -20.74 16.49 -8.67
CA MET A 172 -20.04 15.87 -7.56
C MET A 172 -20.11 16.73 -6.28
N ASN A 173 -20.02 18.05 -6.40
CA ASN A 173 -20.16 18.97 -5.27
C ASN A 173 -21.56 18.92 -4.65
N ALA A 174 -22.61 18.59 -5.38
CA ALA A 174 -23.96 18.39 -4.82
C ALA A 174 -24.02 17.19 -3.85
N PHE A 175 -23.13 16.21 -3.98
CA PHE A 175 -23.02 15.07 -3.08
C PHE A 175 -21.88 15.20 -2.05
N HIS A 176 -21.31 16.39 -1.89
CA HIS A 176 -20.16 16.65 -1.05
C HIS A 176 -20.29 16.12 0.39
N GLU A 177 -21.42 16.39 1.05
CA GLU A 177 -21.64 15.95 2.44
C GLU A 177 -21.70 14.42 2.53
N LYS A 178 -22.41 13.75 1.62
CA LYS A 178 -22.47 12.28 1.56
C LYS A 178 -21.06 11.67 1.36
N LEU A 179 -20.29 12.22 0.43
CA LEU A 179 -18.92 11.76 0.15
C LEU A 179 -17.98 11.97 1.33
N LYS A 180 -18.15 13.09 2.04
CA LYS A 180 -17.41 13.39 3.28
C LYS A 180 -17.73 12.41 4.40
N ASP A 181 -18.98 12.03 4.57
CA ASP A 181 -19.39 11.06 5.59
C ASP A 181 -18.87 9.66 5.28
N LEU A 182 -18.87 9.24 4.00
CA LEU A 182 -18.25 7.99 3.56
C LEU A 182 -16.72 8.01 3.78
N LEU A 183 -16.06 9.15 3.50
CA LEU A 183 -14.64 9.33 3.78
C LEU A 183 -14.31 9.21 5.28
N ARG A 184 -15.12 9.80 6.15
CA ARG A 184 -14.98 9.67 7.61
C ARG A 184 -15.12 8.21 8.06
N GLN A 185 -16.08 7.47 7.47
CA GLN A 185 -16.20 6.04 7.73
C GLN A 185 -14.93 5.29 7.31
N TYR A 186 -14.40 5.60 6.11
CA TYR A 186 -13.15 5.00 5.66
C TYR A 186 -11.96 5.37 6.58
N TYR A 187 -11.88 6.58 7.07
CA TYR A 187 -10.83 6.97 8.03
C TYR A 187 -10.86 6.09 9.29
N TYR A 188 -12.04 5.73 9.77
CA TYR A 188 -12.18 4.86 10.94
C TYR A 188 -11.92 3.39 10.61
N VAL A 189 -12.49 2.91 9.52
CA VAL A 189 -12.46 1.49 9.10
C VAL A 189 -11.11 1.12 8.49
N GLY A 190 -10.54 2.00 7.67
CA GLY A 190 -9.35 1.71 6.86
C GLY A 190 -9.64 0.82 5.66
N GLY A 191 -8.56 0.28 5.09
CA GLY A 191 -8.60 -0.55 3.89
C GLY A 191 -8.29 -2.03 4.12
N MET A 192 -8.19 -2.51 5.37
CA MET A 192 -7.97 -3.94 5.62
C MET A 192 -9.23 -4.74 5.27
N PRO A 193 -9.18 -5.71 4.31
CA PRO A 193 -10.38 -6.33 3.74
C PRO A 193 -11.31 -6.98 4.75
N GLU A 194 -10.76 -7.63 5.77
CA GLU A 194 -11.54 -8.27 6.83
C GLU A 194 -12.31 -7.23 7.65
N VAL A 195 -11.66 -6.11 7.97
CA VAL A 195 -12.26 -4.99 8.69
C VAL A 195 -13.37 -4.33 7.85
N VAL A 196 -13.08 -4.07 6.56
CA VAL A 196 -14.08 -3.51 5.63
C VAL A 196 -15.28 -4.43 5.50
N LYS A 197 -15.06 -5.75 5.33
CA LYS A 197 -16.13 -6.75 5.24
C LYS A 197 -17.02 -6.73 6.48
N ALA A 198 -16.42 -6.80 7.67
CA ALA A 198 -17.16 -6.79 8.93
C ALA A 198 -17.97 -5.49 9.10
N PHE A 199 -17.41 -4.35 8.69
CA PHE A 199 -18.13 -3.08 8.74
C PHE A 199 -19.29 -3.03 7.75
N VAL A 200 -19.11 -3.50 6.51
CA VAL A 200 -20.19 -3.54 5.49
C VAL A 200 -21.35 -4.43 5.96
N GLU A 201 -21.06 -5.60 6.52
CA GLU A 201 -22.07 -6.57 6.96
C GLU A 201 -22.80 -6.14 8.22
N ASN A 202 -22.10 -5.61 9.22
CA ASN A 202 -22.64 -5.43 10.57
C ASN A 202 -22.77 -3.97 11.03
N LYS A 203 -22.01 -3.03 10.46
CA LYS A 203 -21.92 -1.61 10.86
C LYS A 203 -21.52 -1.39 12.35
N LEU A 204 -20.87 -2.40 12.98
CA LEU A 204 -20.52 -2.38 14.39
C LEU A 204 -19.09 -1.82 14.59
N LEU A 205 -18.99 -0.60 15.08
CA LEU A 205 -17.72 0.10 15.27
C LEU A 205 -16.78 -0.59 16.27
N ASN A 206 -17.32 -1.21 17.32
CA ASN A 206 -16.51 -1.95 18.28
C ASN A 206 -15.87 -3.20 17.65
N GLN A 207 -16.58 -3.89 16.76
CA GLN A 207 -16.04 -5.04 16.01
C GLN A 207 -14.91 -4.58 15.08
N VAL A 208 -15.08 -3.46 14.40
CA VAL A 208 -14.03 -2.85 13.57
C VAL A 208 -12.75 -2.65 14.39
N ARG A 209 -12.83 -2.00 15.55
CA ARG A 209 -11.68 -1.74 16.41
C ARG A 209 -11.04 -3.03 16.95
N SER A 210 -11.85 -4.02 17.32
CA SER A 210 -11.35 -5.32 17.75
C SER A 210 -10.52 -6.02 16.67
N LEU A 211 -11.02 -6.07 15.44
CA LEU A 211 -10.30 -6.65 14.31
C LEU A 211 -9.01 -5.89 13.96
N GLN A 212 -9.04 -4.54 14.00
CA GLN A 212 -7.84 -3.73 13.78
C GLN A 212 -6.76 -4.02 14.84
N ASN A 213 -7.14 -4.13 16.10
CA ASN A 213 -6.22 -4.45 17.20
C ASN A 213 -5.65 -5.87 17.06
N GLU A 214 -6.47 -6.83 16.61
CA GLU A 214 -6.00 -8.19 16.30
C GLU A 214 -4.95 -8.16 15.16
N ILE A 215 -5.18 -7.41 14.09
CA ILE A 215 -4.22 -7.24 13.00
C ILE A 215 -2.90 -6.64 13.51
N LEU A 216 -2.95 -5.59 14.33
CA LEU A 216 -1.77 -4.97 14.92
C LEU A 216 -1.00 -5.95 15.83
N SER A 217 -1.70 -6.75 16.63
CA SER A 217 -1.11 -7.80 17.47
C SER A 217 -0.43 -8.88 16.63
N ASN A 218 -1.06 -9.27 15.50
CA ASN A 218 -0.48 -10.23 14.57
C ASN A 218 0.81 -9.69 13.94
N TYR A 219 0.86 -8.40 13.58
CA TYR A 219 2.09 -7.78 13.07
C TYR A 219 3.21 -7.77 14.10
N ALA A 220 2.92 -7.41 15.36
CA ALA A 220 3.90 -7.48 16.45
C ALA A 220 4.43 -8.91 16.68
N SER A 221 3.56 -9.92 16.54
CA SER A 221 3.96 -11.32 16.62
C SER A 221 4.87 -11.75 15.46
N ASP A 222 4.67 -11.18 14.27
CA ASP A 222 5.49 -11.45 13.09
C ASP A 222 6.92 -10.91 13.26
N PHE A 223 7.10 -9.80 13.99
CA PHE A 223 8.45 -9.29 14.31
C PHE A 223 9.29 -10.35 15.01
N SER A 224 8.71 -10.99 16.03
CA SER A 224 9.40 -12.03 16.79
C SER A 224 9.64 -13.33 16.02
N LYS A 225 8.78 -13.66 15.04
CA LYS A 225 8.85 -14.90 14.28
C LYS A 225 9.78 -14.84 13.08
N HIS A 226 9.85 -13.68 12.42
CA HIS A 226 10.45 -13.57 11.09
C HIS A 226 11.62 -12.59 10.99
N ALA A 227 11.76 -11.67 11.95
CA ALA A 227 12.91 -10.78 11.97
C ALA A 227 14.11 -11.44 12.66
N PRO A 228 15.35 -11.05 12.31
CA PRO A 228 16.52 -11.44 13.07
C PRO A 228 16.35 -11.05 14.54
N SER A 229 16.61 -11.97 15.46
CA SER A 229 16.31 -11.79 16.90
C SER A 229 16.92 -10.52 17.51
N GLN A 230 18.11 -10.13 17.04
CA GLN A 230 18.81 -8.91 17.46
C GLN A 230 18.13 -7.61 16.96
N GLU A 231 17.32 -7.68 15.89
CA GLU A 231 16.61 -6.53 15.32
C GLU A 231 15.19 -6.36 15.87
N VAL A 232 14.58 -7.41 16.45
CA VAL A 232 13.21 -7.36 16.99
C VAL A 232 12.98 -6.16 17.93
N PRO A 233 13.84 -5.89 18.92
CA PRO A 233 13.64 -4.73 19.80
C PRO A 233 13.71 -3.38 19.07
N ARG A 234 14.57 -3.29 18.04
CA ARG A 234 14.71 -2.06 17.25
C ARG A 234 13.52 -1.85 16.32
N ILE A 235 13.00 -2.92 15.71
CA ILE A 235 11.79 -2.91 14.90
C ILE A 235 10.61 -2.41 15.74
N ASP A 236 10.45 -2.97 16.95
CA ASP A 236 9.39 -2.53 17.86
C ASP A 236 9.54 -1.06 18.26
N MET A 237 10.74 -0.60 18.60
CA MET A 237 11.01 0.81 18.91
C MET A 237 10.63 1.73 17.74
N VAL A 238 11.01 1.39 16.50
CA VAL A 238 10.64 2.16 15.31
C VAL A 238 9.12 2.17 15.14
N TRP A 239 8.48 1.00 15.20
CA TRP A 239 7.04 0.82 15.03
C TRP A 239 6.25 1.68 16.01
N GLN A 240 6.54 1.58 17.30
CA GLN A 240 5.86 2.35 18.35
C GLN A 240 6.09 3.87 18.24
N SER A 241 7.19 4.30 17.63
CA SER A 241 7.51 5.72 17.51
C SER A 241 6.77 6.44 16.39
N ILE A 242 6.21 5.73 15.40
CA ILE A 242 5.70 6.32 14.15
C ILE A 242 4.65 7.40 14.45
N LEU A 243 3.66 7.10 15.29
CA LEU A 243 2.60 8.05 15.62
C LEU A 243 3.17 9.33 16.25
N GLY A 244 4.05 9.19 17.24
CA GLY A 244 4.67 10.31 17.92
C GLY A 244 5.58 11.14 17.01
N GLN A 245 6.10 10.56 15.94
CA GLN A 245 6.90 11.29 14.95
C GLN A 245 6.02 12.02 13.93
N LEU A 246 4.93 11.39 13.49
CA LEU A 246 3.95 12.00 12.57
C LEU A 246 3.15 13.13 13.24
N SER A 247 3.02 13.15 14.57
CA SER A 247 2.35 14.23 15.30
C SER A 247 3.14 15.53 15.38
N LYS A 248 4.45 15.50 15.06
CA LYS A 248 5.29 16.71 15.06
C LYS A 248 5.04 17.57 13.84
N GLU A 249 5.33 18.87 13.97
CA GLU A 249 5.12 19.85 12.91
C GLU A 249 5.78 19.45 11.58
N ASN A 250 7.05 19.06 11.61
CA ASN A 250 7.79 18.69 10.39
C ASN A 250 7.72 17.21 10.00
N LYS A 251 7.14 16.34 10.86
CA LYS A 251 6.94 14.89 10.64
C LYS A 251 8.19 14.11 10.18
N LYS A 252 9.36 14.74 10.18
CA LYS A 252 10.64 14.12 9.84
C LYS A 252 10.99 13.05 10.87
N PHE A 253 11.43 11.89 10.42
CA PHE A 253 11.89 10.84 11.31
C PHE A 253 13.18 11.24 12.04
N VAL A 254 13.17 11.14 13.36
CA VAL A 254 14.27 11.56 14.24
C VAL A 254 14.71 10.38 15.10
N TYR A 255 15.90 9.85 14.85
CA TYR A 255 16.46 8.71 15.59
C TYR A 255 16.61 8.95 17.08
N GLY A 256 16.89 10.20 17.50
CA GLY A 256 17.00 10.58 18.89
C GLY A 256 15.73 10.44 19.73
N VAL A 257 14.56 10.28 19.07
CA VAL A 257 13.28 9.98 19.73
C VAL A 257 13.22 8.53 20.19
N LEU A 258 13.84 7.62 19.42
CA LEU A 258 13.87 6.20 19.77
C LEU A 258 14.75 5.94 20.99
N LYS A 259 15.91 6.59 21.01
CA LYS A 259 16.91 6.44 22.07
C LYS A 259 17.76 7.71 22.11
N LYS A 260 18.08 8.22 23.31
CA LYS A 260 18.98 9.36 23.47
C LYS A 260 20.33 9.08 22.80
N GLY A 261 20.70 9.89 21.79
CA GLY A 261 21.90 9.69 21.00
C GLY A 261 21.81 8.61 19.92
N GLY A 262 20.61 8.09 19.65
CA GLY A 262 20.36 7.10 18.58
C GLY A 262 20.79 7.61 17.20
N ARG A 263 21.42 6.74 16.41
CA ARG A 263 21.97 7.06 15.08
C ARG A 263 21.35 6.17 14.02
N ALA A 264 21.36 6.63 12.76
CA ALA A 264 20.85 5.90 11.59
C ALA A 264 21.35 4.45 11.55
N LYS A 265 22.66 4.21 11.69
CA LYS A 265 23.29 2.89 11.67
C LYS A 265 22.67 1.87 12.64
N GLU A 266 22.04 2.32 13.72
CA GLU A 266 21.42 1.43 14.70
C GLU A 266 20.04 0.93 14.27
N PHE A 267 19.32 1.69 13.42
CA PHE A 267 17.89 1.46 13.12
C PHE A 267 17.59 1.27 11.64
N GLU A 268 18.56 1.45 10.73
CA GLU A 268 18.35 1.33 9.29
C GLU A 268 17.80 -0.05 8.89
N LEU A 269 18.36 -1.14 9.45
CA LEU A 269 17.89 -2.49 9.17
C LEU A 269 16.47 -2.72 9.71
N ALA A 270 16.14 -2.16 10.87
CA ALA A 270 14.80 -2.25 11.43
C ALA A 270 13.76 -1.49 10.58
N ILE A 271 14.11 -0.29 10.11
CA ILE A 271 13.27 0.49 9.21
C ILE A 271 13.10 -0.25 7.88
N GLN A 272 14.20 -0.76 7.30
CA GLN A 272 14.16 -1.51 6.05
C GLN A 272 13.27 -2.75 6.17
N TRP A 273 13.37 -3.49 7.29
CA TRP A 273 12.51 -4.64 7.54
C TRP A 273 11.03 -4.27 7.53
N LEU A 274 10.63 -3.18 8.19
CA LEU A 274 9.23 -2.71 8.18
C LEU A 274 8.75 -2.29 6.80
N VAL A 275 9.62 -1.66 6.01
CA VAL A 275 9.33 -1.28 4.60
C VAL A 275 9.15 -2.51 3.73
N ASP A 276 10.05 -3.49 3.85
CA ASP A 276 10.03 -4.74 3.07
C ASP A 276 8.85 -5.64 3.43
N ALA A 277 8.45 -5.63 4.70
CA ALA A 277 7.21 -6.26 5.16
C ALA A 277 5.94 -5.54 4.66
N GLY A 278 6.08 -4.36 4.08
CA GLY A 278 4.97 -3.54 3.59
C GLY A 278 4.14 -2.87 4.67
N LEU A 279 4.64 -2.86 5.93
CA LEU A 279 3.96 -2.30 7.09
C LEU A 279 4.06 -0.77 7.15
N VAL A 280 5.14 -0.23 6.59
CA VAL A 280 5.38 1.21 6.52
C VAL A 280 5.78 1.65 5.11
N TYR A 281 5.49 2.90 4.82
CA TYR A 281 5.96 3.61 3.63
C TYR A 281 6.99 4.65 4.04
N LYS A 282 8.15 4.61 3.42
CA LYS A 282 9.23 5.59 3.61
C LYS A 282 9.20 6.62 2.49
N ILE A 283 8.95 7.88 2.83
CA ILE A 283 8.90 9.00 1.88
C ILE A 283 10.10 9.90 2.13
N THR A 284 10.97 10.03 1.14
CA THR A 284 12.22 10.77 1.23
C THR A 284 12.04 12.26 0.89
N LYS A 285 12.87 13.10 1.49
CA LYS A 285 12.97 14.52 1.17
C LYS A 285 13.67 14.71 -0.19
N VAL A 286 13.29 15.75 -0.91
CA VAL A 286 14.15 16.30 -1.96
C VAL A 286 14.79 17.60 -1.47
N SER A 287 16.06 17.82 -1.81
CA SER A 287 16.81 19.02 -1.44
C SER A 287 16.37 20.25 -2.24
N LYS A 288 15.81 20.02 -3.45
CA LYS A 288 15.23 21.03 -4.32
C LYS A 288 13.98 20.51 -5.01
N PRO A 289 12.93 21.33 -5.18
CA PRO A 289 11.73 20.96 -5.93
C PRO A 289 11.94 21.18 -7.44
N GLU A 290 12.89 20.49 -8.04
CA GLU A 290 13.28 20.56 -9.44
C GLU A 290 13.28 19.19 -10.10
N LEU A 291 13.09 19.12 -11.42
CA LEU A 291 13.09 17.88 -12.19
C LEU A 291 14.49 17.52 -12.72
N PRO A 292 14.80 16.23 -12.79
CA PRO A 292 14.05 15.07 -12.26
C PRO A 292 14.22 14.95 -10.74
N LEU A 293 13.12 14.78 -10.01
CA LEU A 293 13.09 14.75 -8.53
C LEU A 293 14.10 13.76 -7.92
N LYS A 294 14.32 12.62 -8.56
CA LYS A 294 15.25 11.58 -8.11
C LYS A 294 16.69 12.06 -7.94
N PHE A 295 17.15 13.05 -8.73
CA PHE A 295 18.49 13.61 -8.61
C PHE A 295 18.69 14.45 -7.34
N TYR A 296 17.59 14.96 -6.79
CA TYR A 296 17.60 15.81 -5.60
C TYR A 296 17.19 15.07 -4.33
N GLU A 297 17.06 13.72 -4.40
CA GLU A 297 16.66 12.90 -3.25
C GLU A 297 17.69 12.94 -2.12
N ASP A 298 17.26 13.29 -0.93
CA ASP A 298 18.01 13.25 0.31
C ASP A 298 17.62 12.02 1.12
N LEU A 299 18.41 10.96 1.02
CA LEU A 299 18.17 9.69 1.71
C LEU A 299 18.30 9.81 3.24
N SER A 300 18.92 10.88 3.75
CA SER A 300 19.11 11.10 5.18
C SER A 300 17.89 11.70 5.88
N ALA A 301 16.94 12.22 5.09
CA ALA A 301 15.74 12.87 5.57
C ALA A 301 14.49 12.21 4.99
N PHE A 302 13.66 11.64 5.84
CA PHE A 302 12.44 10.92 5.41
C PHE A 302 11.33 11.00 6.47
N LYS A 303 10.13 10.70 6.03
CA LYS A 303 8.94 10.47 6.87
C LYS A 303 8.56 8.99 6.78
N LEU A 304 8.02 8.42 7.87
CA LEU A 304 7.47 7.05 7.88
C LEU A 304 5.97 7.12 8.10
N TYR A 305 5.22 6.46 7.22
CA TYR A 305 3.77 6.34 7.29
C TYR A 305 3.37 4.86 7.42
N LEU A 306 2.26 4.58 8.07
CA LEU A 306 1.73 3.22 8.17
C LEU A 306 1.13 2.75 6.83
N CYS A 307 0.91 1.45 6.69
CA CYS A 307 0.29 0.88 5.48
C CYS A 307 -1.20 1.20 5.36
N ASP A 308 -1.89 1.54 6.48
CA ASP A 308 -3.33 1.75 6.51
C ASP A 308 -3.76 2.79 7.55
N CYS A 309 -4.68 3.69 7.17
CA CYS A 309 -5.17 4.76 8.05
C CYS A 309 -6.07 4.23 9.18
N GLY A 310 -6.85 3.17 8.96
CA GLY A 310 -7.66 2.55 10.01
C GLY A 310 -6.81 1.91 11.09
N LEU A 311 -5.72 1.24 10.70
CA LEU A 311 -4.74 0.70 11.64
C LEU A 311 -3.99 1.81 12.39
N MET A 312 -3.71 2.94 11.73
CA MET A 312 -3.17 4.13 12.41
C MET A 312 -4.12 4.63 13.50
N GLY A 313 -5.40 4.70 13.21
CA GLY A 313 -6.43 5.08 14.18
C GLY A 313 -6.57 4.10 15.35
N ALA A 314 -6.42 2.80 15.10
CA ALA A 314 -6.41 1.77 16.14
C ALA A 314 -5.15 1.87 17.02
N MET A 315 -3.99 2.05 16.41
CA MET A 315 -2.72 2.21 17.12
C MET A 315 -2.70 3.48 18.00
N ALA A 316 -3.43 4.54 17.57
CA ALA A 316 -3.60 5.78 18.33
C ALA A 316 -4.74 5.72 19.36
N ASP A 317 -5.44 4.59 19.45
CA ASP A 317 -6.66 4.41 20.29
C ASP A 317 -7.70 5.52 20.06
N THR A 318 -7.84 5.97 18.82
CA THR A 318 -8.71 7.10 18.46
C THR A 318 -10.18 6.70 18.59
N PRO A 319 -11.01 7.40 19.38
CA PRO A 319 -12.42 7.09 19.54
C PRO A 319 -13.21 7.25 18.24
N ALA A 320 -14.15 6.33 17.98
CA ALA A 320 -15.02 6.39 16.79
C ALA A 320 -15.75 7.71 16.63
N LYS A 321 -16.27 8.25 17.76
CA LYS A 321 -17.00 9.53 17.78
C LYS A 321 -16.17 10.69 17.25
N GLU A 322 -14.88 10.73 17.55
CA GLU A 322 -13.99 11.80 17.11
C GLU A 322 -13.73 11.75 15.60
N VAL A 323 -13.55 10.54 15.05
CA VAL A 323 -13.33 10.37 13.60
C VAL A 323 -14.59 10.63 12.80
N LEU A 324 -15.73 10.09 13.25
CA LEU A 324 -16.99 10.13 12.50
C LEU A 324 -17.72 11.46 12.60
N LEU A 325 -17.70 12.11 13.76
CA LEU A 325 -18.41 13.38 13.98
C LEU A 325 -17.53 14.63 13.79
N GLY A 326 -16.26 14.50 13.92
CA GLY A 326 -15.17 15.29 13.32
C GLY A 326 -15.09 16.80 13.55
N ASP A 327 -15.64 17.41 14.63
CA ASP A 327 -15.69 18.88 14.65
C ASP A 327 -14.67 19.60 15.54
N THR A 328 -14.10 19.03 16.59
CA THR A 328 -13.25 19.85 17.48
C THR A 328 -12.07 19.17 18.18
N ILE A 329 -12.14 17.89 18.52
CA ILE A 329 -11.12 17.24 19.38
C ILE A 329 -9.97 16.64 18.56
N PHE A 330 -10.20 16.33 17.28
CA PHE A 330 -9.26 15.69 16.37
C PHE A 330 -8.23 16.66 15.72
N THR A 331 -8.14 17.90 16.20
CA THR A 331 -7.41 18.98 15.50
C THR A 331 -5.90 18.77 15.43
N GLU A 332 -5.27 18.27 16.48
CA GLU A 332 -3.80 18.11 16.52
C GLU A 332 -3.29 16.97 15.64
N TYR A 333 -4.02 15.85 15.58
CA TYR A 333 -3.63 14.67 14.77
C TYR A 333 -4.23 14.67 13.37
N LYS A 334 -5.17 15.55 13.09
CA LYS A 334 -5.92 15.61 11.84
C LYS A 334 -5.01 15.76 10.62
N GLY A 335 -3.97 16.57 10.73
CA GLY A 335 -2.98 16.76 9.67
C GLY A 335 -2.25 15.47 9.33
N ALA A 336 -1.67 14.79 10.33
CA ALA A 336 -0.95 13.54 10.14
C ALA A 336 -1.84 12.43 9.56
N PHE A 337 -3.08 12.34 10.05
CA PHE A 337 -4.06 11.37 9.59
C PHE A 337 -4.48 11.59 8.14
N THR A 338 -4.68 12.85 7.76
CA THR A 338 -5.06 13.22 6.40
C THR A 338 -3.92 12.98 5.41
N GLU A 339 -2.68 13.29 5.80
CA GLU A 339 -1.50 12.97 4.98
C GLU A 339 -1.30 11.46 4.82
N GLN A 340 -1.48 10.69 5.91
CA GLN A 340 -1.47 9.22 5.88
C GLN A 340 -2.48 8.68 4.85
N TYR A 341 -3.71 9.19 4.88
CA TYR A 341 -4.75 8.80 3.94
C TYR A 341 -4.37 9.18 2.50
N VAL A 342 -3.97 10.42 2.25
CA VAL A 342 -3.60 10.88 0.91
C VAL A 342 -2.47 10.04 0.35
N LEU A 343 -1.42 9.77 1.12
CA LEU A 343 -0.32 8.92 0.69
C LEU A 343 -0.79 7.51 0.33
N GLN A 344 -1.64 6.91 1.15
CA GLN A 344 -2.20 5.58 0.90
C GLN A 344 -2.95 5.53 -0.44
N GLN A 345 -3.79 6.55 -0.73
CA GLN A 345 -4.50 6.65 -2.00
C GLN A 345 -3.55 6.85 -3.19
N LEU A 346 -2.57 7.74 -3.08
CA LEU A 346 -1.58 8.00 -4.12
C LEU A 346 -0.77 6.74 -4.47
N LEU A 347 -0.34 5.97 -3.48
CA LEU A 347 0.36 4.70 -3.70
C LEU A 347 -0.53 3.64 -4.34
N ALA A 348 -1.79 3.52 -3.88
CA ALA A 348 -2.76 2.58 -4.44
C ALA A 348 -3.15 2.93 -5.89
N SER A 349 -3.07 4.20 -6.30
CA SER A 349 -3.26 4.64 -7.69
C SER A 349 -2.09 4.31 -8.63
N GLY A 350 -1.01 3.68 -8.11
CA GLY A 350 0.14 3.22 -8.88
C GLY A 350 1.32 4.19 -8.94
N LEU A 351 1.28 5.29 -8.18
CA LEU A 351 2.41 6.22 -8.09
C LEU A 351 3.58 5.55 -7.35
N LYS A 352 4.74 5.47 -8.00
CA LYS A 352 5.93 4.77 -7.46
C LYS A 352 6.88 5.70 -6.71
N HIS A 353 6.97 6.97 -7.13
CA HIS A 353 7.95 7.93 -6.64
C HIS A 353 7.22 9.14 -6.09
N ILE A 354 7.09 9.18 -4.76
CA ILE A 354 6.49 10.26 -4.01
C ILE A 354 7.56 10.79 -3.06
N TYR A 355 7.75 12.10 -3.06
CA TYR A 355 8.71 12.80 -2.21
C TYR A 355 7.99 13.85 -1.38
N TYR A 356 8.70 14.47 -0.45
CA TYR A 356 8.29 15.72 0.18
C TYR A 356 9.39 16.75 0.07
N TYR A 357 9.07 18.02 0.24
CA TYR A 357 10.03 19.10 0.29
C TYR A 357 9.84 19.93 1.55
N SER A 358 10.94 20.29 2.19
CA SER A 358 10.98 21.31 3.23
C SER A 358 12.28 22.11 3.12
N SER A 359 12.16 23.43 3.12
CA SER A 359 13.32 24.31 3.10
C SER A 359 14.01 24.33 4.45
N ASP A 360 15.35 24.33 4.44
CA ASP A 360 16.15 24.47 5.65
C ASP A 360 16.32 25.94 6.07
N THR A 361 16.03 26.90 5.15
CA THR A 361 16.25 28.35 5.32
C THR A 361 14.97 29.16 5.39
N SER A 362 13.82 28.59 5.04
CA SER A 362 12.52 29.24 5.03
C SER A 362 11.44 28.30 5.60
N ARG A 363 10.23 28.84 5.82
CA ARG A 363 9.07 28.05 6.23
C ARG A 363 8.35 27.35 5.06
N MET A 364 9.05 27.16 3.92
CA MET A 364 8.45 26.50 2.77
C MET A 364 8.44 25.00 2.98
N GLU A 365 7.26 24.40 2.90
CA GLU A 365 7.02 22.97 2.96
C GLU A 365 5.98 22.57 1.90
N MET A 366 6.17 21.37 1.30
CA MET A 366 5.21 20.69 0.44
C MET A 366 5.04 19.29 0.99
N ASP A 367 3.80 18.92 1.34
CA ASP A 367 3.51 17.64 1.98
C ASP A 367 3.91 16.47 1.10
N PHE A 368 3.56 16.54 -0.20
CA PHE A 368 4.05 15.62 -1.22
C PHE A 368 4.46 16.34 -2.48
N LEU A 369 5.37 15.71 -3.21
CA LEU A 369 5.90 16.19 -4.46
C LEU A 369 6.05 14.99 -5.41
N ILE A 370 5.41 15.06 -6.56
CA ILE A 370 5.46 14.02 -7.57
C ILE A 370 5.88 14.58 -8.92
N GLN A 371 6.40 13.70 -9.77
CA GLN A 371 6.62 13.99 -11.19
C GLN A 371 5.55 13.25 -11.98
N ARG A 372 4.79 13.99 -12.77
CA ARG A 372 3.72 13.47 -13.62
C ARG A 372 3.79 14.09 -15.01
N ASP A 373 3.77 13.25 -16.06
CA ASP A 373 3.81 13.66 -17.46
C ASP A 373 4.95 14.66 -17.79
N GLY A 374 6.12 14.46 -17.15
CA GLY A 374 7.27 15.32 -17.29
C GLY A 374 7.20 16.65 -16.52
N ALA A 375 6.12 16.90 -15.80
CA ALA A 375 5.91 18.11 -15.00
C ALA A 375 6.04 17.82 -13.49
N LEU A 376 6.46 18.84 -12.75
CA LEU A 376 6.44 18.84 -11.29
C LEU A 376 5.02 19.11 -10.80
N LEU A 377 4.54 18.30 -9.87
CA LEU A 377 3.23 18.49 -9.26
C LEU A 377 3.36 18.53 -7.72
N PRO A 378 3.37 19.75 -7.14
CA PRO A 378 3.27 19.93 -5.70
C PRO A 378 1.88 19.57 -5.18
N ILE A 379 1.86 18.90 -4.03
CA ILE A 379 0.64 18.49 -3.34
C ILE A 379 0.68 19.02 -1.91
N GLU A 380 -0.34 19.78 -1.56
CA GLU A 380 -0.61 20.27 -0.21
C GLU A 380 -1.82 19.54 0.37
N VAL A 381 -1.75 19.13 1.64
CA VAL A 381 -2.81 18.39 2.32
C VAL A 381 -3.34 19.20 3.49
N LYS A 382 -4.64 19.46 3.51
CA LYS A 382 -5.32 20.20 4.58
C LYS A 382 -6.43 19.36 5.21
N GLY A 383 -6.24 18.97 6.45
CA GLY A 383 -7.24 18.18 7.21
C GLY A 383 -8.51 18.92 7.58
N GLY A 384 -8.56 20.25 7.44
CA GLY A 384 -9.69 21.11 7.80
C GLY A 384 -10.28 21.89 6.65
N THR A 385 -11.15 22.85 7.01
CA THR A 385 -11.75 23.82 6.09
C THR A 385 -10.90 25.08 5.92
N SER A 386 -9.88 25.28 6.77
CA SER A 386 -8.93 26.38 6.59
C SER A 386 -7.92 26.01 5.51
N VAL A 387 -7.91 26.76 4.42
CA VAL A 387 -7.10 26.49 3.22
C VAL A 387 -5.97 27.50 3.00
N LYS A 388 -5.48 28.10 4.07
CA LYS A 388 -4.28 28.94 3.97
C LYS A 388 -3.08 28.06 3.65
N ALA A 389 -2.66 28.09 2.39
CA ALA A 389 -1.49 27.38 1.86
C ALA A 389 -0.40 28.40 1.49
N THR A 390 0.10 29.11 2.51
CA THR A 390 1.01 30.24 2.31
C THR A 390 2.31 29.82 1.59
N SER A 391 2.88 28.68 1.99
CA SER A 391 4.10 28.13 1.39
C SER A 391 3.90 27.77 -0.08
N LEU A 392 2.84 27.02 -0.39
CA LEU A 392 2.53 26.63 -1.77
C LEU A 392 2.24 27.86 -2.65
N HIS A 393 1.51 28.84 -2.12
CA HIS A 393 1.18 30.06 -2.88
C HIS A 393 2.43 30.86 -3.22
N HIS A 394 3.35 31.05 -2.27
CA HIS A 394 4.63 31.74 -2.53
C HIS A 394 5.45 30.99 -3.60
N TYR A 395 5.55 29.67 -3.49
CA TYR A 395 6.27 28.88 -4.49
C TYR A 395 5.70 29.08 -5.91
N LEU A 396 4.37 29.05 -6.05
CA LEU A 396 3.70 29.21 -7.36
C LEU A 396 3.79 30.65 -7.90
N MET A 397 3.98 31.68 -7.05
CA MET A 397 4.25 33.03 -7.51
C MET A 397 5.62 33.13 -8.20
N ASP A 398 6.60 32.41 -7.68
CA ASP A 398 7.95 32.33 -8.27
C ASP A 398 8.03 31.37 -9.47
N HIS A 399 7.04 30.46 -9.60
CA HIS A 399 6.95 29.44 -10.65
C HIS A 399 5.55 29.41 -11.28
N PRO A 400 5.19 30.43 -12.09
CA PRO A 400 3.82 30.60 -12.61
C PRO A 400 3.38 29.49 -13.58
N ASP A 401 4.31 28.75 -14.17
CA ASP A 401 4.03 27.65 -15.10
C ASP A 401 3.71 26.32 -14.39
N ILE A 402 3.89 26.27 -13.06
CA ILE A 402 3.60 25.08 -12.27
C ILE A 402 2.17 25.12 -11.77
N SER A 403 1.45 23.99 -11.94
CA SER A 403 0.15 23.75 -11.30
C SER A 403 0.33 22.89 -10.04
N ALA A 404 -0.54 23.09 -9.07
CA ALA A 404 -0.51 22.33 -7.81
C ALA A 404 -1.89 21.78 -7.44
N ILE A 405 -1.90 20.71 -6.66
CA ILE A 405 -3.12 20.15 -6.08
C ILE A 405 -3.12 20.44 -4.58
N ARG A 406 -4.26 20.91 -4.08
CA ARG A 406 -4.54 20.99 -2.66
C ARG A 406 -5.67 20.02 -2.34
N TYR A 407 -5.39 18.98 -1.57
CA TYR A 407 -6.41 18.10 -1.03
C TYR A 407 -6.96 18.67 0.28
N SER A 408 -8.28 18.82 0.37
CA SER A 408 -8.93 19.37 1.58
C SER A 408 -10.34 18.81 1.78
N MET A 409 -10.96 19.12 2.93
CA MET A 409 -12.37 18.82 3.19
C MET A 409 -13.35 19.77 2.47
N LEU A 410 -12.87 20.70 1.67
CA LEU A 410 -13.72 21.58 0.85
C LEU A 410 -14.12 20.94 -0.47
N PRO A 411 -15.25 21.37 -1.07
CA PRO A 411 -15.65 20.94 -2.41
C PRO A 411 -14.59 21.26 -3.47
N TYR A 412 -14.71 20.62 -4.63
CA TYR A 412 -13.86 20.93 -5.77
C TYR A 412 -13.95 22.41 -6.16
N ARG A 413 -12.79 23.00 -6.37
CA ARG A 413 -12.66 24.40 -6.82
C ARG A 413 -11.32 24.63 -7.50
N GLN A 414 -11.35 25.30 -8.67
CA GLN A 414 -10.16 25.80 -9.34
C GLN A 414 -9.83 27.22 -8.90
N GLN A 415 -8.60 27.50 -8.51
CA GLN A 415 -8.11 28.80 -8.07
C GLN A 415 -6.76 29.09 -8.71
N ALA A 416 -6.74 29.82 -9.84
CA ALA A 416 -5.51 30.05 -10.62
C ALA A 416 -4.77 28.71 -10.86
N ASN A 417 -3.52 28.60 -10.42
CA ASN A 417 -2.67 27.41 -10.57
C ASN A 417 -2.92 26.32 -9.51
N ILE A 418 -3.87 26.52 -8.59
CA ILE A 418 -4.18 25.54 -7.54
C ILE A 418 -5.54 24.92 -7.80
N THR A 419 -5.56 23.61 -7.97
CA THR A 419 -6.79 22.83 -7.94
C THR A 419 -7.06 22.37 -6.52
N ASN A 420 -8.14 22.86 -5.89
CA ASN A 420 -8.63 22.26 -4.67
C ASN A 420 -9.46 21.04 -5.01
N MET A 421 -8.88 19.86 -4.79
CA MET A 421 -9.56 18.58 -4.93
C MET A 421 -10.04 18.12 -3.55
N PRO A 422 -11.32 17.75 -3.40
CA PRO A 422 -11.77 17.20 -2.14
C PRO A 422 -11.04 15.89 -1.82
N LEU A 423 -10.79 15.64 -0.53
CA LEU A 423 -10.04 14.46 -0.09
C LEU A 423 -10.62 13.14 -0.60
N TYR A 424 -11.93 13.03 -0.74
CA TYR A 424 -12.56 11.84 -1.30
C TYR A 424 -12.26 11.64 -2.81
N GLY A 425 -11.66 12.61 -3.49
CA GLY A 425 -11.29 12.55 -4.91
C GLY A 425 -9.79 12.28 -5.16
N VAL A 426 -9.00 11.87 -4.17
CA VAL A 426 -7.54 11.66 -4.35
C VAL A 426 -7.22 10.62 -5.42
N PHE A 427 -8.06 9.60 -5.60
CA PHE A 427 -7.88 8.55 -6.60
C PHE A 427 -8.30 8.96 -8.03
N LEU A 428 -8.99 10.08 -8.18
CA LEU A 428 -9.36 10.62 -9.50
C LEU A 428 -8.10 11.19 -10.20
N LYS A 429 -7.87 10.78 -11.43
CA LYS A 429 -6.70 11.18 -12.24
C LYS A 429 -6.96 12.44 -13.04
#